data_d55d765317b184f215e90b225eb51317
#
_entry.id   d55d765317b184f215e90b225eb51317
#
_cell.length_a   1.000
_cell.length_b   1.000
_cell.length_c   1.000
_cell.angle_alpha   90.00
_cell.angle_beta   90.00
_cell.angle_gamma   90.00
#
_symmetry.space_group_name_H-M   'P 1'
#
loop_
_entity.id
_entity.type
_entity.pdbx_description
1 polymer ?
#
loop_
_entity_poly.entity_id
_entity_poly.type
_entity_poly.pdbx_seq_one_letter_code
_entity_poly.pdbx_strand_id
1 'polypeptide(L)'
;MKRVFPILALAAVSAATSAGAGQFTYTNQRFGTVCTFPDDIFSIREPEPENGDGQQWSAPDGAHLTCSGILNIDDDTPKSFVAAEKASTEPDYKITYGKAGKDWAVLSGIKGDTIFYERRLFGKDSVIRTVWIEYPPALKSKYDPLVGAIAGSLKGP
;
A
#
# COMPACT_ATOMS: atom_id res chain seq x y z
N MET A 1 58.97 34.71 28.59
CA MET A 1 58.51 33.51 27.84
C MET A 1 57.02 33.34 28.09
N LYS A 2 56.18 33.70 27.13
CA LYS A 2 54.70 33.54 27.23
C LYS A 2 54.32 32.25 26.48
N ARG A 3 53.78 31.26 27.20
CA ARG A 3 53.30 30.02 26.62
C ARG A 3 51.86 30.25 26.15
N VAL A 4 51.61 30.11 24.84
CA VAL A 4 50.29 30.13 24.21
C VAL A 4 49.81 28.68 24.16
N PHE A 5 48.68 28.37 24.81
CA PHE A 5 48.01 27.09 24.69
C PHE A 5 46.97 27.17 23.54
N PRO A 6 46.96 26.22 22.62
CA PRO A 6 45.90 26.20 21.61
C PRO A 6 44.60 25.63 22.20
N ILE A 7 43.52 26.37 22.05
CA ILE A 7 42.14 25.92 22.38
C ILE A 7 41.70 25.00 21.25
N LEU A 8 41.53 23.72 21.58
CA LEU A 8 40.95 22.71 20.67
C LEU A 8 39.42 22.88 20.69
N ALA A 9 38.86 23.41 19.62
CA ALA A 9 37.41 23.47 19.44
C ALA A 9 36.89 22.10 19.05
N LEU A 10 36.18 21.44 19.96
CA LEU A 10 35.48 20.19 19.71
C LEU A 10 34.16 20.48 18.96
N ALA A 11 34.14 20.22 17.65
CA ALA A 11 32.92 20.31 16.85
C ALA A 11 32.02 19.11 17.18
N ALA A 12 30.92 19.37 17.88
CA ALA A 12 29.87 18.38 18.10
C ALA A 12 29.10 18.15 16.79
N VAL A 13 29.35 17.02 16.15
CA VAL A 13 28.53 16.55 15.03
C VAL A 13 27.23 15.99 15.61
N SER A 14 26.15 16.77 15.52
CA SER A 14 24.82 16.30 15.83
C SER A 14 24.38 15.32 14.71
N ALA A 15 24.44 14.02 14.98
CA ALA A 15 23.79 13.03 14.15
C ALA A 15 22.27 13.24 14.27
N ALA A 16 21.65 13.78 13.23
CA ALA A 16 20.21 13.76 13.10
C ALA A 16 19.78 12.29 12.93
N THR A 17 19.28 11.70 14.00
CA THR A 17 18.54 10.43 13.91
C THR A 17 17.27 10.72 13.12
N SER A 18 17.21 10.27 11.86
CA SER A 18 15.94 10.17 11.15
C SER A 18 15.03 9.27 11.98
N ALA A 19 13.98 9.82 12.57
CA ALA A 19 12.89 9.04 13.12
C ALA A 19 12.43 8.14 11.98
N GLY A 20 12.66 6.84 12.08
CA GLY A 20 12.16 5.88 11.10
C GLY A 20 10.65 6.02 11.03
N ALA A 21 10.10 6.14 9.82
CA ALA A 21 8.66 6.15 9.60
C ALA A 21 8.03 4.98 10.36
N GLY A 22 7.03 5.28 11.20
CA GLY A 22 6.29 4.27 11.95
C GLY A 22 5.67 3.28 10.96
N GLN A 23 5.66 1.99 11.31
CA GLN A 23 4.93 0.97 10.55
C GLN A 23 3.70 0.57 11.33
N PHE A 24 2.54 0.74 10.73
CA PHE A 24 1.26 0.30 11.30
C PHE A 24 0.82 -0.99 10.62
N THR A 25 0.37 -1.95 11.42
CA THR A 25 -0.22 -3.21 10.92
C THR A 25 -1.70 -3.25 11.25
N TYR A 26 -2.51 -3.28 10.21
CA TYR A 26 -3.95 -3.48 10.30
C TYR A 26 -4.29 -4.96 10.14
N THR A 27 -5.26 -5.42 10.93
CA THR A 27 -5.87 -6.75 10.78
C THR A 27 -7.38 -6.61 10.71
N ASN A 28 -7.98 -7.00 9.59
CA ASN A 28 -9.42 -7.05 9.44
C ASN A 28 -10.00 -8.22 10.21
N GLN A 29 -10.97 -7.96 11.09
CA GLN A 29 -11.55 -8.99 11.96
C GLN A 29 -12.45 -9.98 11.22
N ARG A 30 -13.09 -9.54 10.13
CA ARG A 30 -14.04 -10.35 9.39
C ARG A 30 -13.37 -11.38 8.48
N PHE A 31 -12.33 -10.97 7.76
CA PHE A 31 -11.68 -11.78 6.73
C PHE A 31 -10.23 -12.14 7.05
N GLY A 32 -9.70 -11.69 8.17
CA GLY A 32 -8.31 -11.95 8.55
C GLY A 32 -7.28 -11.30 7.61
N THR A 33 -7.69 -10.28 6.85
CA THR A 33 -6.78 -9.55 5.96
C THR A 33 -5.80 -8.72 6.77
N VAL A 34 -4.51 -8.85 6.50
CA VAL A 34 -3.46 -8.10 7.18
C VAL A 34 -2.67 -7.28 6.17
N CYS A 35 -2.51 -5.98 6.45
CA CYS A 35 -1.64 -5.07 5.70
C CYS A 35 -0.75 -4.28 6.65
N THR A 36 0.49 -4.00 6.22
CA THR A 36 1.43 -3.14 6.95
C THR A 36 1.87 -1.99 6.04
N PHE A 37 1.83 -0.78 6.56
CA PHE A 37 2.14 0.44 5.81
C PHE A 37 2.69 1.54 6.74
N PRO A 38 3.36 2.59 6.19
CA PRO A 38 3.84 3.72 6.97
C PRO A 38 2.66 4.61 7.43
N ASP A 39 2.46 4.73 8.74
CA ASP A 39 1.36 5.46 9.35
C ASP A 39 1.58 6.99 9.40
N ASP A 40 2.81 7.42 9.26
CA ASP A 40 3.15 8.83 9.07
C ASP A 40 2.77 9.36 7.67
N ILE A 41 2.65 8.48 6.68
CA ILE A 41 2.23 8.81 5.31
C ILE A 41 0.70 8.67 5.19
N PHE A 42 0.16 7.49 5.45
CA PHE A 42 -1.28 7.21 5.43
C PHE A 42 -1.86 7.47 6.84
N SER A 43 -1.87 8.74 7.24
CA SER A 43 -2.11 9.15 8.63
C SER A 43 -3.59 9.42 8.96
N ILE A 44 -4.46 9.50 7.95
CA ILE A 44 -5.88 9.78 8.12
C ILE A 44 -6.66 8.48 7.96
N ARG A 45 -7.17 7.94 9.08
CA ARG A 45 -8.06 6.77 9.03
C ARG A 45 -9.46 7.22 8.65
N GLU A 46 -9.99 6.72 7.55
CA GLU A 46 -11.34 7.00 7.10
C GLU A 46 -12.40 6.29 7.98
N PRO A 47 -13.67 6.71 7.95
CA PRO A 47 -14.73 5.99 8.64
C PRO A 47 -14.77 4.51 8.24
N GLU A 48 -14.96 3.64 9.22
CA GLU A 48 -15.04 2.20 8.99
C GLU A 48 -16.34 1.86 8.21
N PRO A 49 -16.26 1.03 7.15
CA PRO A 49 -17.43 0.62 6.42
C PRO A 49 -18.34 -0.27 7.29
N GLU A 50 -19.67 -0.09 7.16
CA GLU A 50 -20.68 -0.79 7.98
C GLU A 50 -20.61 -2.32 7.86
N ASN A 51 -20.20 -2.81 6.69
CA ASN A 51 -20.05 -4.25 6.44
C ASN A 51 -18.78 -4.87 7.04
N GLY A 52 -17.87 -4.06 7.58
CA GLY A 52 -16.64 -4.51 8.23
C GLY A 52 -15.67 -5.30 7.33
N ASP A 53 -15.74 -5.13 6.02
CA ASP A 53 -14.93 -5.89 5.05
C ASP A 53 -13.51 -5.35 4.88
N GLY A 54 -13.21 -4.16 5.39
CA GLY A 54 -11.90 -3.54 5.26
C GLY A 54 -11.79 -2.19 5.94
N GLN A 55 -10.74 -1.47 5.59
CA GLN A 55 -10.48 -0.12 6.08
C GLN A 55 -9.68 0.66 5.04
N GLN A 56 -9.96 1.95 4.96
CA GLN A 56 -9.24 2.90 4.13
C GLN A 56 -8.49 3.92 4.98
N TRP A 57 -7.33 4.32 4.48
CA TRP A 57 -6.54 5.45 4.99
C TRP A 57 -6.22 6.41 3.86
N SER A 58 -6.15 7.69 4.21
CA SER A 58 -5.74 8.75 3.30
C SER A 58 -4.43 9.40 3.74
N ALA A 59 -3.70 9.92 2.78
CA ALA A 59 -2.58 10.82 3.02
C ALA A 59 -3.02 12.28 2.76
N PRO A 60 -2.42 13.28 3.44
CA PRO A 60 -2.79 14.68 3.26
C PRO A 60 -2.59 15.21 1.83
N ASP A 61 -1.79 14.54 1.02
CA ASP A 61 -1.50 14.89 -0.39
C ASP A 61 -2.41 14.21 -1.42
N GLY A 62 -3.44 13.50 -0.97
CA GLY A 62 -4.45 12.89 -1.82
C GLY A 62 -4.18 11.45 -2.26
N ALA A 63 -3.19 10.78 -1.68
CA ALA A 63 -3.05 9.34 -1.85
C ALA A 63 -3.96 8.57 -0.90
N HIS A 64 -4.37 7.36 -1.32
CA HIS A 64 -5.24 6.47 -0.56
C HIS A 64 -4.68 5.06 -0.49
N LEU A 65 -4.95 4.38 0.62
CA LEU A 65 -4.65 2.97 0.83
C LEU A 65 -5.89 2.27 1.38
N THR A 66 -6.27 1.15 0.76
CA THR A 66 -7.37 0.31 1.24
C THR A 66 -6.84 -1.11 1.48
N CYS A 67 -7.21 -1.68 2.61
CA CYS A 67 -6.95 -3.07 2.97
C CYS A 67 -8.27 -3.76 3.27
N SER A 68 -8.66 -4.76 2.46
CA SER A 68 -9.99 -5.36 2.52
C SER A 68 -9.97 -6.86 2.19
N GLY A 69 -11.13 -7.50 2.41
CA GLY A 69 -11.37 -8.88 2.01
C GLY A 69 -12.81 -9.06 1.56
N ILE A 70 -13.03 -9.98 0.63
CA ILE A 70 -14.36 -10.39 0.16
C ILE A 70 -14.42 -11.91 0.02
N LEU A 71 -15.63 -12.47 0.06
CA LEU A 71 -15.84 -13.88 -0.31
C LEU A 71 -15.68 -14.03 -1.82
N ASN A 72 -14.97 -15.06 -2.23
CA ASN A 72 -14.81 -15.46 -3.63
C ASN A 72 -16.01 -16.31 -4.06
N ILE A 73 -17.14 -15.68 -4.28
CA ILE A 73 -18.40 -16.36 -4.60
C ILE A 73 -18.47 -16.84 -6.06
N ASP A 74 -17.66 -16.27 -6.94
CA ASP A 74 -17.62 -16.57 -8.36
C ASP A 74 -16.51 -17.57 -8.72
N ASP A 75 -15.84 -18.14 -7.72
CA ASP A 75 -14.70 -19.06 -7.88
C ASP A 75 -13.59 -18.50 -8.77
N ASP A 76 -13.35 -17.20 -8.67
CA ASP A 76 -12.30 -16.54 -9.41
C ASP A 76 -10.92 -17.10 -9.08
N THR A 77 -10.11 -17.20 -10.12
CA THR A 77 -8.69 -17.51 -10.02
C THR A 77 -7.87 -16.24 -10.27
N PRO A 78 -6.59 -16.19 -9.82
CA PRO A 78 -5.71 -15.08 -10.19
C PRO A 78 -5.66 -14.80 -11.69
N LYS A 79 -5.75 -15.83 -12.52
CA LYS A 79 -5.72 -15.69 -13.98
C LYS A 79 -7.03 -15.15 -14.56
N SER A 80 -8.20 -15.66 -14.09
CA SER A 80 -9.50 -15.16 -14.54
C SER A 80 -9.68 -13.70 -14.16
N PHE A 81 -9.31 -13.33 -12.93
CA PHE A 81 -9.33 -11.98 -12.47
C PHE A 81 -8.50 -11.04 -13.35
N VAL A 82 -7.21 -11.32 -13.58
CA VAL A 82 -6.35 -10.48 -14.42
C VAL A 82 -6.86 -10.39 -15.86
N ALA A 83 -7.44 -11.46 -16.40
CA ALA A 83 -8.00 -11.46 -17.74
C ALA A 83 -9.26 -10.57 -17.82
N ALA A 84 -10.15 -10.67 -16.84
CA ALA A 84 -11.36 -9.85 -16.76
C ALA A 84 -11.03 -8.36 -16.65
N GLU A 85 -10.11 -8.01 -15.75
CA GLU A 85 -9.70 -6.61 -15.56
C GLU A 85 -9.05 -6.00 -16.82
N LYS A 86 -8.21 -6.77 -17.51
CA LYS A 86 -7.61 -6.33 -18.78
C LYS A 86 -8.62 -6.20 -19.93
N ALA A 87 -9.72 -6.92 -19.86
CA ALA A 87 -10.82 -6.85 -20.83
C ALA A 87 -11.85 -5.78 -20.46
N SER A 88 -11.73 -5.12 -19.32
CA SER A 88 -12.63 -4.06 -18.89
C SER A 88 -12.70 -2.94 -19.91
N THR A 89 -13.92 -2.50 -20.19
CA THR A 89 -14.23 -1.36 -21.07
C THR A 89 -14.74 -0.16 -20.29
N GLU A 90 -14.51 -0.15 -18.97
CA GLU A 90 -14.90 0.99 -18.13
C GLU A 90 -14.17 2.25 -18.58
N PRO A 91 -14.90 3.36 -18.78
CA PRO A 91 -14.27 4.63 -19.06
C PRO A 91 -13.34 5.02 -17.90
N ASP A 92 -12.24 5.65 -18.21
CA ASP A 92 -11.26 6.14 -17.23
C ASP A 92 -10.57 5.04 -16.37
N TYR A 93 -10.67 3.77 -16.79
CA TYR A 93 -9.97 2.65 -16.16
C TYR A 93 -9.09 1.92 -17.18
N LYS A 94 -7.78 1.98 -16.97
CA LYS A 94 -6.80 1.40 -17.90
C LYS A 94 -5.74 0.60 -17.15
N ILE A 95 -5.71 -0.71 -17.38
CA ILE A 95 -4.64 -1.59 -16.89
C ILE A 95 -3.39 -1.40 -17.75
N THR A 96 -2.27 -1.03 -17.14
CA THR A 96 -0.96 -0.91 -17.79
C THR A 96 -0.04 -2.08 -17.46
N TYR A 97 -0.29 -2.75 -16.33
CA TYR A 97 0.44 -3.94 -15.90
C TYR A 97 -0.50 -4.92 -15.20
N GLY A 98 -0.35 -6.21 -15.47
CA GLY A 98 -1.10 -7.25 -14.78
C GLY A 98 -0.39 -8.59 -14.86
N LYS A 99 -0.24 -9.23 -13.70
CA LYS A 99 0.39 -10.54 -13.55
C LYS A 99 -0.37 -11.40 -12.54
N ALA A 100 -0.49 -12.69 -12.83
CA ALA A 100 -1.07 -13.70 -11.96
C ALA A 100 -0.02 -14.73 -11.57
N GLY A 101 0.01 -15.09 -10.28
CA GLY A 101 0.73 -16.24 -9.76
C GLY A 101 -0.21 -17.41 -9.48
N LYS A 102 0.20 -18.32 -8.57
CA LYS A 102 -0.59 -19.48 -8.18
C LYS A 102 -1.82 -19.07 -7.37
N ASP A 103 -1.63 -18.18 -6.41
CA ASP A 103 -2.62 -17.76 -5.40
C ASP A 103 -2.64 -16.22 -5.21
N TRP A 104 -2.05 -15.49 -6.14
CA TRP A 104 -1.98 -14.03 -6.09
C TRP A 104 -2.12 -13.41 -7.47
N ALA A 105 -2.59 -12.18 -7.51
CA ALA A 105 -2.59 -11.33 -8.68
C ALA A 105 -2.11 -9.93 -8.32
N VAL A 106 -1.51 -9.24 -9.28
CA VAL A 106 -1.19 -7.81 -9.20
C VAL A 106 -1.67 -7.11 -10.45
N LEU A 107 -2.20 -5.93 -10.27
CA LEU A 107 -2.60 -5.00 -11.30
C LEU A 107 -2.03 -3.63 -11.01
N SER A 108 -1.78 -2.87 -12.06
CA SER A 108 -1.44 -1.46 -11.96
C SER A 108 -1.94 -0.75 -13.21
N GLY A 109 -2.31 0.49 -13.05
CA GLY A 109 -2.89 1.24 -14.15
C GLY A 109 -3.27 2.67 -13.76
N ILE A 110 -4.19 3.21 -14.54
CA ILE A 110 -4.77 4.53 -14.34
C ILE A 110 -6.26 4.36 -14.08
N LYS A 111 -6.77 5.06 -13.08
CA LYS A 111 -8.19 5.17 -12.76
C LYS A 111 -8.53 6.65 -12.59
N GLY A 112 -9.34 7.18 -13.50
CA GLY A 112 -9.55 8.62 -13.56
C GLY A 112 -8.22 9.37 -13.77
N ASP A 113 -7.89 10.21 -12.82
CA ASP A 113 -6.67 11.00 -12.79
C ASP A 113 -5.59 10.45 -11.83
N THR A 114 -5.77 9.23 -11.29
CA THR A 114 -4.84 8.60 -10.36
C THR A 114 -4.11 7.40 -10.98
N ILE A 115 -2.90 7.15 -10.49
CA ILE A 115 -2.21 5.87 -10.66
C ILE A 115 -2.68 4.96 -9.54
N PHE A 116 -3.00 3.70 -9.86
CA PHE A 116 -3.30 2.70 -8.85
C PHE A 116 -2.37 1.49 -8.94
N TYR A 117 -2.22 0.82 -7.82
CA TYR A 117 -1.58 -0.48 -7.67
C TYR A 117 -2.44 -1.35 -6.77
N GLU A 118 -2.71 -2.57 -7.24
CA GLU A 118 -3.52 -3.55 -6.52
C GLU A 118 -2.77 -4.87 -6.40
N ARG A 119 -2.81 -5.47 -5.21
CA ARG A 119 -2.44 -6.86 -5.00
C ARG A 119 -3.59 -7.61 -4.36
N ARG A 120 -3.90 -8.79 -4.90
CA ARG A 120 -4.88 -9.73 -4.35
C ARG A 120 -4.23 -11.04 -3.95
N LEU A 121 -4.68 -11.61 -2.84
CA LEU A 121 -4.40 -12.98 -2.44
C LEU A 121 -5.71 -13.77 -2.48
N PHE A 122 -5.67 -14.92 -3.14
CA PHE A 122 -6.80 -15.85 -3.28
C PHE A 122 -6.60 -16.96 -2.25
N GLY A 123 -7.28 -16.84 -1.11
CA GLY A 123 -7.14 -17.74 0.02
C GLY A 123 -7.81 -19.10 -0.23
N LYS A 124 -7.30 -20.14 0.43
CA LYS A 124 -7.94 -21.49 0.43
C LYS A 124 -9.26 -21.51 1.20
N ASP A 125 -9.52 -20.47 1.98
CA ASP A 125 -10.74 -20.22 2.75
C ASP A 125 -11.82 -19.51 1.91
N SER A 126 -11.68 -19.49 0.58
CA SER A 126 -12.56 -18.79 -0.35
C SER A 126 -12.68 -17.30 -0.08
N VAL A 127 -11.63 -16.67 0.43
CA VAL A 127 -11.55 -15.23 0.64
C VAL A 127 -10.51 -14.64 -0.30
N ILE A 128 -10.89 -13.57 -1.02
CA ILE A 128 -9.97 -12.73 -1.78
C ILE A 128 -9.62 -11.54 -0.88
N ARG A 129 -8.32 -11.39 -0.57
CA ARG A 129 -7.78 -10.30 0.22
C ARG A 129 -7.07 -9.33 -0.66
N THR A 130 -7.30 -8.04 -0.44
CA THR A 130 -6.82 -6.98 -1.33
C THR A 130 -6.11 -5.89 -0.54
N VAL A 131 -5.00 -5.43 -1.07
CA VAL A 131 -4.46 -4.11 -0.78
C VAL A 131 -4.48 -3.28 -2.07
N TRP A 132 -5.07 -2.10 -1.97
CA TRP A 132 -5.18 -1.11 -3.04
C TRP A 132 -4.47 0.16 -2.61
N ILE A 133 -3.63 0.71 -3.48
CA ILE A 133 -2.93 1.97 -3.27
C ILE A 133 -3.21 2.83 -4.49
N GLU A 134 -3.61 4.08 -4.30
CA GLU A 134 -3.78 5.04 -5.38
C GLU A 134 -3.22 6.40 -5.00
N TYR A 135 -2.69 7.12 -5.98
CA TYR A 135 -2.07 8.42 -5.78
C TYR A 135 -2.06 9.24 -7.07
N PRO A 136 -2.04 10.59 -6.96
CA PRO A 136 -1.88 11.46 -8.11
C PRO A 136 -0.57 11.20 -8.87
N PRO A 137 -0.54 11.26 -10.21
CA PRO A 137 0.67 11.01 -11.00
C PRO A 137 1.86 11.92 -10.66
N ALA A 138 1.60 13.14 -10.20
CA ALA A 138 2.62 14.07 -9.73
C ALA A 138 3.41 13.56 -8.51
N LEU A 139 2.84 12.60 -7.77
CA LEU A 139 3.43 12.02 -6.55
C LEU A 139 4.10 10.66 -6.80
N LYS A 140 4.25 10.26 -8.07
CA LYS A 140 4.82 8.95 -8.45
C LYS A 140 6.17 8.67 -7.80
N SER A 141 7.07 9.63 -7.76
CA SER A 141 8.40 9.49 -7.16
C SER A 141 8.37 9.25 -5.65
N LYS A 142 7.32 9.71 -4.96
CA LYS A 142 7.11 9.50 -3.52
C LYS A 142 6.55 8.10 -3.23
N TYR A 143 5.54 7.67 -4.02
CA TYR A 143 4.77 6.46 -3.71
C TYR A 143 5.30 5.18 -4.35
N ASP A 144 5.86 5.22 -5.56
CA ASP A 144 6.41 4.03 -6.24
C ASP A 144 7.39 3.22 -5.34
N PRO A 145 8.30 3.84 -4.58
CA PRO A 145 9.20 3.09 -3.70
C PRO A 145 8.50 2.36 -2.56
N LEU A 146 7.28 2.78 -2.16
CA LEU A 146 6.53 2.22 -1.04
C LEU A 146 5.66 1.04 -1.46
N VAL A 147 5.16 1.06 -2.72
CA VAL A 147 4.18 0.10 -3.24
C VAL A 147 4.60 -1.36 -3.04
N GLY A 148 5.85 -1.69 -3.34
CA GLY A 148 6.35 -3.06 -3.25
C GLY A 148 6.32 -3.62 -1.82
N ALA A 149 6.75 -2.82 -0.83
CA ALA A 149 6.76 -3.22 0.58
C ALA A 149 5.33 -3.36 1.13
N ILE A 150 4.46 -2.40 0.83
CA ILE A 150 3.06 -2.42 1.28
C ILE A 150 2.32 -3.61 0.66
N ALA A 151 2.41 -3.80 -0.66
CA ALA A 151 1.79 -4.92 -1.35
C ALA A 151 2.32 -6.28 -0.87
N GLY A 152 3.63 -6.38 -0.63
CA GLY A 152 4.26 -7.58 -0.08
C GLY A 152 3.86 -7.91 1.35
N SER A 153 3.32 -6.95 2.11
CA SER A 153 2.85 -7.15 3.47
C SER A 153 1.48 -7.83 3.56
N LEU A 154 0.72 -7.84 2.45
CA LEU A 154 -0.62 -8.44 2.41
C LEU A 154 -0.57 -9.93 2.78
N LYS A 155 -1.36 -10.30 3.80
CA LYS A 155 -1.44 -11.68 4.32
C LYS A 155 -2.88 -12.04 4.65
N GLY A 156 -3.11 -13.34 4.84
CA GLY A 156 -4.28 -13.94 5.43
C GLY A 156 -3.91 -15.12 6.34
N PRO A 157 -4.88 -15.80 6.93
CA PRO A 157 -4.68 -17.03 7.69
C PRO A 157 -4.02 -18.13 6.87
#